data_848ea0482b248f5b3426f710e2088f6b
#
_entry.id   848ea0482b248f5b3426f710e2088f6b
#
_cell.length_a   1.000
_cell.length_b   1.000
_cell.length_c   1.000
_cell.angle_alpha   90.00
_cell.angle_beta   90.00
_cell.angle_gamma   90.00
#
_symmetry.space_group_name_H-M   'P 1'
#
loop_
_entity.id
_entity.type
_entity.pdbx_description
1 polymer ?
#
loop_
_entity_poly.entity_id
_entity_poly.type
_entity_poly.pdbx_seq_one_letter_code
_entity_poly.pdbx_strand_id
1 'polypeptide(L)'
;LPAPRSIQWVTNQRQRWGSCTPSASEIRISDRIAGFPDWVLDAVIVHELAHLVHLQHSAEFWALAQRYPKTERAYGFLIAKQLTDEDEVVPD
;
A
#
# COMPACT_ATOMS: atom_id res chain seq x y z
N LEU A 1 4.94 7.61 -12.20
CA LEU A 1 3.64 7.48 -11.51
C LEU A 1 3.01 8.84 -11.31
N PRO A 2 1.67 8.93 -11.37
CA PRO A 2 1.00 10.20 -11.12
C PRO A 2 1.15 10.63 -9.67
N ALA A 3 1.15 11.94 -9.44
CA ALA A 3 1.15 12.47 -8.09
C ALA A 3 -0.28 12.49 -7.54
N PRO A 4 -0.51 12.04 -6.30
CA PRO A 4 -1.83 12.09 -5.70
C PRO A 4 -2.13 13.51 -5.22
N ARG A 5 -3.43 13.82 -5.04
CA ARG A 5 -3.83 15.07 -4.41
C ARG A 5 -3.53 15.07 -2.92
N SER A 6 -3.64 13.92 -2.29
CA SER A 6 -3.35 13.80 -0.87
C SER A 6 -2.90 12.38 -0.52
N ILE A 7 -2.05 12.29 0.48
CA ILE A 7 -1.68 11.06 1.16
C ILE A 7 -1.90 11.31 2.65
N GLN A 8 -2.70 10.48 3.31
CA GLN A 8 -3.08 10.68 4.70
C GLN A 8 -2.88 9.41 5.52
N TRP A 9 -2.44 9.60 6.76
CA TRP A 9 -2.52 8.55 7.75
C TRP A 9 -3.96 8.40 8.22
N VAL A 10 -4.42 7.15 8.39
CA VAL A 10 -5.75 6.87 8.94
C VAL A 10 -5.64 5.85 10.06
N THR A 11 -6.51 5.98 11.04
CA THR A 11 -6.49 5.13 12.24
C THR A 11 -7.54 4.04 12.20
N ASN A 12 -8.46 4.08 11.24
CA ASN A 12 -9.64 3.22 11.22
C ASN A 12 -9.56 2.09 10.19
N GLN A 13 -8.43 1.93 9.51
CA GLN A 13 -8.24 0.83 8.56
C GLN A 13 -7.62 -0.37 9.26
N ARG A 14 -8.45 -1.40 9.50
CA ARG A 14 -7.98 -2.64 10.12
C ARG A 14 -7.82 -3.78 9.13
N GLN A 15 -8.49 -3.69 7.99
CA GLN A 15 -8.51 -4.74 6.98
C GLN A 15 -7.51 -4.52 5.85
N ARG A 16 -6.88 -3.34 5.81
CA ARG A 16 -5.96 -2.96 4.74
C ARG A 16 -4.78 -2.18 5.29
N TRP A 17 -3.64 -2.33 4.66
CA TRP A 17 -2.46 -1.52 4.94
C TRP A 17 -2.56 -0.14 4.30
N GLY A 18 -3.27 -0.04 3.18
CA GLY A 18 -3.51 1.22 2.50
C GLY A 18 -4.73 1.11 1.61
N SER A 19 -5.19 2.25 1.11
CA SER A 19 -6.30 2.30 0.16
C SER A 19 -6.15 3.52 -0.74
N CYS A 20 -6.85 3.49 -1.85
CA CYS A 20 -6.81 4.54 -2.85
C CYS A 20 -8.22 4.82 -3.34
N THR A 21 -8.53 6.11 -3.52
CA THR A 21 -9.74 6.56 -4.22
C THR A 21 -9.28 7.26 -5.51
N PRO A 22 -9.20 6.54 -6.64
CA PRO A 22 -8.63 7.11 -7.86
C PRO A 22 -9.38 8.33 -8.38
N SER A 23 -10.71 8.35 -8.25
CA SER A 23 -11.52 9.48 -8.72
C SER A 23 -11.18 10.78 -7.99
N ALA A 24 -10.71 10.69 -6.75
CA ALA A 24 -10.32 11.85 -5.96
C ALA A 24 -8.80 12.01 -5.88
N SER A 25 -8.03 11.09 -6.45
CA SER A 25 -6.57 11.03 -6.33
C SER A 25 -6.11 11.06 -4.88
N GLU A 26 -6.81 10.34 -4.02
CA GLU A 26 -6.50 10.28 -2.59
C GLU A 26 -5.95 8.91 -2.22
N ILE A 27 -4.90 8.93 -1.39
CA ILE A 27 -4.28 7.74 -0.83
C ILE A 27 -4.36 7.81 0.68
N ARG A 28 -4.76 6.70 1.29
CA ARG A 28 -4.81 6.56 2.75
C ARG A 28 -3.90 5.42 3.16
N ILE A 29 -3.11 5.65 4.20
CA ILE A 29 -2.15 4.66 4.72
C ILE A 29 -2.51 4.39 6.18
N SER A 30 -2.62 3.11 6.54
CA SER A 30 -2.87 2.73 7.92
C SER A 30 -1.73 3.23 8.81
N ASP A 31 -2.06 3.85 9.93
CA ASP A 31 -1.07 4.33 10.90
C ASP A 31 -0.28 3.19 11.54
N ARG A 32 -0.72 1.94 11.40
CA ARG A 32 0.02 0.76 11.84
C ARG A 32 1.37 0.66 11.14
N ILE A 33 1.50 1.23 9.94
CA ILE A 33 2.76 1.22 9.18
C ILE A 33 3.77 2.21 9.74
N ALA A 34 3.34 3.18 10.54
CA ALA A 34 4.23 4.23 11.05
C ALA A 34 5.42 3.67 11.86
N GLY A 35 5.24 2.52 12.51
CA GLY A 35 6.31 1.88 13.27
C GLY A 35 7.15 0.87 12.48
N PHE A 36 6.88 0.71 11.20
CA PHE A 36 7.59 -0.24 10.34
C PHE A 36 8.77 0.44 9.65
N PRO A 37 9.70 -0.33 9.07
CA PRO A 37 10.79 0.27 8.30
C PRO A 37 10.28 1.14 7.15
N ASP A 38 11.05 2.18 6.82
CA ASP A 38 10.67 3.15 5.78
C ASP A 38 10.38 2.48 4.43
N TRP A 39 11.14 1.44 4.10
CA TRP A 39 10.95 0.74 2.82
C TRP A 39 9.62 0.00 2.75
N VAL A 40 8.98 -0.32 3.89
CA VAL A 40 7.63 -0.88 3.89
C VAL A 40 6.61 0.21 3.55
N LEU A 41 6.73 1.38 4.16
CA LEU A 41 5.87 2.52 3.86
C LEU A 41 6.01 2.90 2.38
N ASP A 42 7.24 2.99 1.88
CA ASP A 42 7.48 3.35 0.48
C ASP A 42 6.79 2.37 -0.47
N ALA A 43 6.87 1.07 -0.18
CA ALA A 43 6.24 0.04 -1.02
C ALA A 43 4.72 0.16 -1.01
N VAL A 44 4.11 0.45 0.14
CA VAL A 44 2.66 0.63 0.22
C VAL A 44 2.24 1.89 -0.55
N ILE A 45 2.99 2.97 -0.43
CA ILE A 45 2.71 4.20 -1.19
C ILE A 45 2.79 3.91 -2.69
N VAL A 46 3.84 3.22 -3.15
CA VAL A 46 3.99 2.87 -4.58
C VAL A 46 2.83 1.99 -5.04
N HIS A 47 2.41 1.04 -4.22
CA HIS A 47 1.26 0.19 -4.51
C HIS A 47 0.00 1.02 -4.75
N GLU A 48 -0.28 1.97 -3.85
CA GLU A 48 -1.46 2.81 -3.97
C GLU A 48 -1.35 3.80 -5.14
N LEU A 49 -0.14 4.31 -5.42
CA LEU A 49 0.09 5.15 -6.60
C LEU A 49 -0.19 4.38 -7.90
N ALA A 50 0.18 3.10 -7.93
CA ALA A 50 -0.10 2.26 -9.09
C ALA A 50 -1.60 2.09 -9.31
N HIS A 51 -2.41 2.09 -8.23
CA HIS A 51 -3.86 2.05 -8.33
C HIS A 51 -4.48 3.33 -8.91
N LEU A 52 -3.77 4.43 -8.90
CA LEU A 52 -4.25 5.64 -9.58
C LEU A 52 -4.28 5.44 -11.11
N VAL A 53 -3.50 4.49 -11.62
CA VAL A 53 -3.42 4.19 -13.05
C VAL A 53 -4.21 2.92 -13.38
N HIS A 54 -4.06 1.89 -12.55
CA HIS A 54 -4.69 0.58 -12.78
C HIS A 54 -5.49 0.18 -11.53
N LEU A 55 -6.81 0.09 -11.67
CA LEU A 55 -7.70 -0.22 -10.56
C LEU A 55 -7.53 -1.65 -10.07
N GLN A 56 -7.19 -2.58 -10.97
CA GLN A 56 -7.09 -3.98 -10.62
C GLN A 56 -5.64 -4.42 -10.57
N HIS A 57 -5.37 -5.50 -9.85
CA HIS A 57 -4.05 -6.10 -9.74
C HIS A 57 -3.68 -6.87 -11.02
N SER A 58 -3.65 -6.16 -12.14
CA SER A 58 -3.30 -6.70 -13.44
C SER A 58 -1.78 -6.82 -13.60
N ALA A 59 -1.33 -7.42 -14.70
CA ALA A 59 0.09 -7.47 -15.01
C ALA A 59 0.69 -6.06 -15.13
N GLU A 60 -0.06 -5.13 -15.71
CA GLU A 60 0.36 -3.74 -15.84
C GLU A 60 0.49 -3.06 -14.49
N PHE A 61 -0.45 -3.33 -13.56
CA PHE A 61 -0.36 -2.83 -12.20
C PHE A 61 0.93 -3.32 -11.53
N TRP A 62 1.19 -4.61 -11.58
CA TRP A 62 2.37 -5.20 -10.94
C TRP A 62 3.67 -4.70 -11.57
N ALA A 63 3.68 -4.45 -12.87
CA ALA A 63 4.84 -3.86 -13.52
C ALA A 63 5.17 -2.49 -12.96
N LEU A 64 4.15 -1.68 -12.63
CA LEU A 64 4.36 -0.38 -11.99
C LEU A 64 4.80 -0.53 -10.53
N ALA A 65 4.11 -1.38 -9.78
CA ALA A 65 4.41 -1.55 -8.35
C ALA A 65 5.82 -2.11 -8.15
N GLN A 66 6.27 -2.99 -9.02
CA GLN A 66 7.58 -3.61 -8.91
C GLN A 66 8.74 -2.74 -9.38
N ARG A 67 8.47 -1.53 -9.86
CA ARG A 67 9.55 -0.55 -10.10
C ARG A 67 10.27 -0.17 -8.83
N TYR A 68 9.61 -0.26 -7.69
CA TYR A 68 10.28 -0.06 -6.41
C TYR A 68 11.06 -1.33 -6.06
N PRO A 69 12.41 -1.25 -5.90
CA PRO A 69 13.25 -2.45 -5.77
C PRO A 69 12.97 -3.32 -4.54
N LYS A 70 12.37 -2.75 -3.49
CA LYS A 70 12.09 -3.46 -2.24
C LYS A 70 10.66 -3.95 -2.11
N THR A 71 9.89 -3.94 -3.20
CA THR A 71 8.47 -4.29 -3.17
C THR A 71 8.23 -5.70 -2.62
N GLU A 72 8.95 -6.69 -3.13
CA GLU A 72 8.76 -8.08 -2.67
C GLU A 72 9.12 -8.26 -1.20
N ARG A 73 10.20 -7.61 -0.76
CA ARG A 73 10.61 -7.65 0.65
C ARG A 73 9.54 -7.04 1.54
N ALA A 74 8.97 -5.92 1.12
CA ALA A 74 7.92 -5.23 1.87
C ALA A 74 6.66 -6.10 1.97
N TYR A 75 6.27 -6.75 0.90
CA TYR A 75 5.11 -7.63 0.93
C TYR A 75 5.34 -8.82 1.84
N GLY A 76 6.54 -9.40 1.82
CA GLY A 76 6.90 -10.46 2.76
C GLY A 76 6.79 -9.99 4.21
N PHE A 77 7.26 -8.79 4.50
CA PHE A 77 7.15 -8.19 5.82
C PHE A 77 5.69 -8.05 6.25
N LEU A 78 4.84 -7.52 5.37
CA LEU A 78 3.43 -7.31 5.66
C LEU A 78 2.68 -8.63 5.85
N ILE A 79 3.00 -9.65 5.06
CA ILE A 79 2.43 -10.99 5.22
C ILE A 79 2.82 -11.56 6.58
N ALA A 80 4.08 -11.42 6.98
CA ALA A 80 4.53 -11.90 8.29
C ALA A 80 3.80 -11.18 9.42
N LYS A 81 3.57 -9.89 9.29
CA LYS A 81 2.79 -9.13 10.29
C LYS A 81 1.35 -9.59 10.34
N GLN A 82 0.74 -9.89 9.20
CA GLN A 82 -0.61 -10.44 9.15
C GLN A 82 -0.73 -11.74 9.94
N LEU A 83 0.28 -12.60 9.84
CA LEU A 83 0.25 -13.89 10.52
C LEU A 83 0.38 -13.76 12.04
N THR A 84 0.95 -12.65 12.53
CA THR A 84 1.12 -12.42 13.96
C THR A 84 -0.01 -11.57 14.57
N ASP A 85 -0.76 -10.87 13.73
CA ASP A 85 -1.90 -10.04 14.17
C ASP A 85 -3.17 -10.88 14.16
N GLU A 86 -4.07 -10.61 15.11
CA GLU A 86 -5.38 -11.28 15.17
C GLU A 86 -6.29 -10.81 14.05
N ASP A 87 -6.14 -9.56 13.62
CA ASP A 87 -6.92 -9.00 12.54
C ASP A 87 -6.33 -9.41 11.20
N GLU A 88 -7.19 -9.85 10.29
CA GLU A 88 -6.77 -10.16 8.94
C GLU A 88 -6.65 -8.85 8.15
N VAL A 89 -5.43 -8.47 7.80
CA VAL A 89 -5.13 -7.27 7.03
C VAL A 89 -4.50 -7.67 5.71
N VAL A 90 -5.05 -7.18 4.62
CA VAL A 90 -4.57 -7.50 3.28
C VAL A 90 -4.07 -6.25 2.58
N PRO A 91 -3.03 -6.35 1.73
CA PRO A 91 -2.65 -5.23 0.86
C PRO A 91 -3.77 -4.96 -0.13
N ASP A 92 -4.02 -3.73 -0.35
CA ASP A 92 -5.09 -3.30 -1.25
C ASP A 92 -4.76 -3.56 -2.72
#